data_6fc9c3b307dc6f83fa9d51f7d305758e
#
_entry.id   6fc9c3b307dc6f83fa9d51f7d305758e
#
_cell.length_a   1.000
_cell.length_b   1.000
_cell.length_c   1.000
_cell.angle_alpha   90.00
_cell.angle_beta   90.00
_cell.angle_gamma   90.00
#
_symmetry.space_group_name_H-M   'P 1'
#
loop_
_entity.id
_entity.type
_entity.pdbx_description
1 polymer ?
#
loop_
_entity_poly.entity_id
_entity_poly.type
_entity_poly.pdbx_seq_one_letter_code
_entity_poly.pdbx_strand_id
1 'polypeptide(L)'
;MLTAFRPGEELPLLPFLSLVLTFNRGAAFSFLAGADGWQRWLFATIAVAAAVFIVWLLKRGGNRLYCLGLALILGGAIGNLIDRLWLGQVVDFVLLHWRGWTYPAFNVADSAITVGAVLLILDSFRQRRADVPAAP
;
A
#
# COMPACT_ATOMS: atom_id res chain seq x y z
N MET A 1 -4.91 -11.29 -13.90
CA MET A 1 -4.89 -9.93 -14.49
C MET A 1 -3.97 -9.86 -15.71
N LEU A 2 -2.68 -10.13 -15.65
CA LEU A 2 -1.73 -9.97 -16.77
C LEU A 2 -2.06 -10.76 -18.03
N THR A 3 -2.75 -11.89 -17.93
CA THR A 3 -3.18 -12.73 -19.06
C THR A 3 -4.60 -12.47 -19.53
N ALA A 4 -5.40 -11.76 -18.74
CA ALA A 4 -6.83 -11.57 -18.99
C ALA A 4 -7.19 -10.16 -19.46
N PHE A 5 -6.28 -9.20 -19.29
CA PHE A 5 -6.49 -7.79 -19.63
C PHE A 5 -5.34 -7.25 -20.47
N ARG A 6 -5.67 -6.36 -21.40
CA ARG A 6 -4.68 -5.53 -22.09
C ARG A 6 -4.35 -4.29 -21.23
N PRO A 7 -3.14 -3.74 -21.31
CA PRO A 7 -2.81 -2.49 -20.62
C PRO A 7 -3.80 -1.38 -20.97
N GLY A 8 -4.39 -0.75 -19.95
CA GLY A 8 -5.41 0.29 -20.10
C GLY A 8 -6.82 -0.23 -20.34
N GLU A 9 -7.02 -1.54 -20.47
CA GLU A 9 -8.36 -2.13 -20.57
C GLU A 9 -9.08 -2.01 -19.23
N GLU A 10 -10.34 -1.56 -19.30
CA GLU A 10 -11.20 -1.31 -18.14
C GLU A 10 -12.44 -2.19 -18.20
N LEU A 11 -12.75 -2.87 -17.12
CA LEU A 11 -13.96 -3.65 -16.90
C LEU A 11 -14.77 -3.03 -15.76
N PRO A 12 -15.88 -2.32 -16.06
CA PRO A 12 -16.75 -1.79 -15.02
C PRO A 12 -17.42 -2.93 -14.24
N LEU A 13 -17.32 -2.89 -12.92
CA LEU A 13 -17.97 -3.82 -12.00
C LEU A 13 -19.18 -3.18 -11.32
N LEU A 14 -19.04 -1.91 -10.92
CA LEU A 14 -20.05 -1.11 -10.24
C LEU A 14 -20.02 0.32 -10.81
N PRO A 15 -21.05 1.14 -10.58
CA PRO A 15 -21.08 2.53 -11.05
C PRO A 15 -19.93 3.41 -10.58
N PHE A 16 -19.16 2.94 -9.60
CA PHE A 16 -18.04 3.67 -8.98
C PHE A 16 -16.74 2.84 -8.92
N LEU A 17 -16.73 1.60 -9.45
CA LEU A 17 -15.62 0.67 -9.34
C LEU A 17 -15.40 -0.06 -10.65
N SER A 18 -14.21 0.01 -11.18
CA SER A 18 -13.77 -0.79 -12.35
C SER A 18 -12.51 -1.59 -12.01
N LEU A 19 -12.31 -2.70 -12.73
CA LEU A 19 -10.99 -3.30 -12.85
C LEU A 19 -10.29 -2.71 -14.06
N VAL A 20 -9.02 -2.39 -13.91
CA VAL A 20 -8.15 -1.88 -14.97
C VAL A 20 -6.80 -2.60 -14.90
N LEU A 21 -6.11 -2.74 -16.01
CA LEU A 21 -4.71 -3.15 -15.97
C LEU A 21 -3.83 -1.94 -16.22
N THR A 22 -3.17 -1.45 -15.17
CA THR A 22 -2.20 -0.38 -15.29
C THR A 22 -0.90 -0.70 -14.57
N PHE A 23 0.18 -0.08 -15.00
CA PHE A 23 1.53 -0.33 -14.50
C PHE A 23 2.10 0.94 -13.86
N ASN A 24 2.48 0.84 -12.61
CA ASN A 24 3.05 1.93 -11.85
C ASN A 24 4.56 1.74 -11.67
N ARG A 25 5.35 2.56 -12.35
CA ARG A 25 6.82 2.57 -12.24
C ARG A 25 7.33 3.45 -11.11
N GLY A 26 6.49 4.32 -10.58
CA GLY A 26 6.84 5.28 -9.53
C GLY A 26 6.28 4.92 -8.16
N ALA A 27 6.10 5.95 -7.35
CA ALA A 27 5.32 5.93 -6.12
C ALA A 27 3.86 6.33 -6.39
N ALA A 28 3.10 6.55 -5.31
CA ALA A 28 1.75 7.07 -5.39
C ALA A 28 1.68 8.33 -6.29
N PHE A 29 0.58 8.46 -7.04
CA PHE A 29 0.35 9.56 -7.99
C PHE A 29 1.41 9.67 -9.10
N SER A 30 2.00 8.56 -9.53
CA SER A 30 3.03 8.50 -10.59
C SER A 30 4.29 9.34 -10.30
N PHE A 31 4.58 9.64 -9.04
CA PHE A 31 5.83 10.31 -8.67
C PHE A 31 7.03 9.49 -9.15
N LEU A 32 7.93 10.11 -9.90
CA LEU A 32 9.09 9.49 -10.58
C LEU A 32 8.72 8.45 -11.66
N ALA A 33 7.50 8.39 -12.16
CA ALA A 33 7.13 7.41 -13.19
C ALA A 33 7.90 7.59 -14.53
N GLY A 34 8.36 8.80 -14.82
CA GLY A 34 9.14 9.15 -16.02
C GLY A 34 10.67 9.04 -15.88
N ALA A 35 11.19 8.56 -14.76
CA ALA A 35 12.64 8.41 -14.57
C ALA A 35 13.18 7.14 -15.28
N ASP A 36 14.49 7.12 -15.60
CA ASP A 36 15.18 6.15 -16.47
C ASP A 36 15.33 4.72 -15.90
N GLY A 37 14.43 4.27 -15.02
CA GLY A 37 14.41 2.90 -14.47
C GLY A 37 15.11 2.74 -13.12
N TRP A 38 15.91 3.70 -12.66
CA TRP A 38 16.58 3.65 -11.35
C TRP A 38 15.61 3.68 -10.17
N GLN A 39 14.44 4.27 -10.36
CA GLN A 39 13.36 4.35 -9.36
C GLN A 39 12.90 2.98 -8.88
N ARG A 40 12.95 1.95 -9.75
CA ARG A 40 12.68 0.56 -9.36
C ARG A 40 13.54 0.14 -8.16
N TRP A 41 14.86 0.39 -8.27
CA TRP A 41 15.81 0.01 -7.23
C TRP A 41 15.68 0.87 -5.98
N LEU A 42 15.39 2.16 -6.14
CA LEU A 42 15.11 3.06 -5.03
C LEU A 42 13.91 2.54 -4.21
N PHE A 43 12.76 2.29 -4.86
CA PHE A 43 11.57 1.83 -4.17
C PHE A 43 11.73 0.40 -3.63
N ALA A 44 12.47 -0.47 -4.30
CA ALA A 44 12.81 -1.78 -3.77
C ALA A 44 13.66 -1.67 -2.50
N THR A 45 14.67 -0.82 -2.48
CA THR A 45 15.52 -0.58 -1.30
C THR A 45 14.71 -0.01 -0.13
N ILE A 46 13.84 0.96 -0.39
CA ILE A 46 12.94 1.53 0.63
C ILE A 46 12.03 0.44 1.19
N ALA A 47 11.44 -0.41 0.33
CA ALA A 47 10.56 -1.49 0.77
C ALA A 47 11.29 -2.54 1.62
N VAL A 48 12.53 -2.90 1.25
CA VAL A 48 13.37 -3.81 2.06
C VAL A 48 13.72 -3.18 3.39
N ALA A 49 14.15 -1.93 3.42
CA ALA A 49 14.48 -1.22 4.67
C ALA A 49 13.26 -1.12 5.60
N ALA A 50 12.09 -0.77 5.04
CA ALA A 50 10.83 -0.76 5.78
C ALA A 50 10.46 -2.15 6.31
N ALA A 51 10.59 -3.20 5.50
CA ALA A 51 10.31 -4.57 5.92
C ALA A 51 11.21 -5.01 7.08
N VAL A 52 12.52 -4.77 7.00
CA VAL A 52 13.48 -5.06 8.09
C VAL A 52 13.10 -4.30 9.36
N PHE A 53 12.79 -3.02 9.24
CA PHE A 53 12.39 -2.19 10.39
C PHE A 53 11.08 -2.69 11.02
N ILE A 54 10.07 -3.01 10.21
CA ILE A 54 8.79 -3.52 10.70
C ILE A 54 8.95 -4.88 11.38
N VAL A 55 9.77 -5.79 10.84
CA VAL A 55 10.08 -7.07 11.49
C VAL A 55 10.76 -6.85 12.84
N TRP A 56 11.67 -5.88 12.93
CA TRP A 56 12.30 -5.53 14.19
C TRP A 56 11.29 -4.98 15.21
N LEU A 57 10.34 -4.13 14.79
CA LEU A 57 9.25 -3.66 15.65
C LEU A 57 8.35 -4.81 16.12
N LEU A 58 7.96 -5.73 15.23
CA LEU A 58 7.15 -6.89 15.56
C LEU A 58 7.83 -7.82 16.58
N LYS A 59 9.17 -7.98 16.48
CA LYS A 59 9.96 -8.75 17.46
C LYS A 59 9.98 -8.10 18.85
N ARG A 60 9.80 -6.79 18.95
CA ARG A 60 9.68 -6.08 20.23
C ARG A 60 8.33 -6.30 20.89
N GLY A 61 7.35 -6.80 20.13
CA GLY A 61 6.00 -7.00 20.58
C GLY A 61 5.18 -5.72 20.64
N GLY A 62 3.95 -5.87 21.09
CA GLY A 62 2.98 -4.79 21.21
C GLY A 62 1.59 -5.37 21.39
N ASN A 63 0.59 -4.50 21.49
CA ASN A 63 -0.79 -4.93 21.52
C ASN A 63 -1.26 -5.47 20.15
N ARG A 64 -2.40 -6.16 20.13
CA ARG A 64 -2.90 -6.84 18.92
C ARG A 64 -3.15 -5.87 17.76
N LEU A 65 -3.65 -4.65 18.03
CA LEU A 65 -3.97 -3.67 17.00
C LEU A 65 -2.70 -3.13 16.34
N TYR A 66 -1.68 -2.84 17.14
CA TYR A 66 -0.35 -2.43 16.69
C TYR A 66 0.30 -3.50 15.82
N CYS A 67 0.35 -4.76 16.30
CA CYS A 67 0.95 -5.85 15.53
C CYS A 67 0.20 -6.13 14.22
N LEU A 68 -1.14 -6.05 14.22
CA LEU A 68 -1.95 -6.20 13.01
C LEU A 68 -1.66 -5.09 11.99
N GLY A 69 -1.58 -3.83 12.45
CA GLY A 69 -1.23 -2.70 11.60
C GLY A 69 0.15 -2.89 10.94
N LEU A 70 1.16 -3.28 11.72
CA LEU A 70 2.51 -3.56 11.20
C LEU A 70 2.53 -4.74 10.22
N ALA A 71 1.78 -5.82 10.51
CA ALA A 71 1.72 -6.99 9.64
C ALA A 71 1.08 -6.67 8.28
N LEU A 72 0.04 -5.84 8.25
CA LEU A 72 -0.60 -5.40 7.02
C LEU A 72 0.35 -4.51 6.18
N ILE A 73 1.05 -3.57 6.81
CA ILE A 73 2.04 -2.74 6.11
C ILE A 73 3.17 -3.61 5.56
N LEU A 74 3.67 -4.55 6.34
CA LEU A 74 4.72 -5.47 5.92
C LEU A 74 4.28 -6.31 4.70
N GLY A 75 3.08 -6.90 4.77
CA GLY A 75 2.52 -7.70 3.68
C GLY A 75 2.36 -6.90 2.39
N GLY A 76 1.82 -5.68 2.48
CA GLY A 76 1.69 -4.78 1.34
C GLY A 76 3.05 -4.32 0.78
N ALA A 77 4.00 -3.97 1.65
CA ALA A 77 5.35 -3.60 1.21
C ALA A 77 6.06 -4.74 0.47
N ILE A 78 5.92 -5.98 0.97
CA ILE A 78 6.47 -7.17 0.31
C ILE A 78 5.75 -7.44 -1.03
N GLY A 79 4.43 -7.31 -1.09
CA GLY A 79 3.67 -7.49 -2.33
C GLY A 79 4.15 -6.55 -3.43
N ASN A 80 4.22 -5.25 -3.13
CA ASN A 80 4.73 -4.24 -4.07
C ASN A 80 6.23 -4.39 -4.39
N LEU A 81 7.02 -4.97 -3.47
CA LEU A 81 8.42 -5.30 -3.71
C LEU A 81 8.56 -6.46 -4.71
N ILE A 82 7.76 -7.51 -4.56
CA ILE A 82 7.75 -8.67 -5.47
C ILE A 82 7.45 -8.22 -6.90
N ASP A 83 6.42 -7.40 -7.09
CA ASP A 83 6.08 -6.85 -8.40
C ASP A 83 7.26 -6.07 -9.01
N ARG A 84 7.91 -5.22 -8.22
CA ARG A 84 9.08 -4.47 -8.68
C ARG A 84 10.26 -5.34 -9.04
N LEU A 85 10.54 -6.39 -8.27
CA LEU A 85 11.64 -7.31 -8.55
C LEU A 85 11.37 -8.20 -9.76
N TRP A 86 10.13 -8.60 -9.97
CA TRP A 86 9.75 -9.50 -11.05
C TRP A 86 9.43 -8.75 -12.35
N LEU A 87 8.53 -7.76 -12.26
CA LEU A 87 7.98 -7.06 -13.43
C LEU A 87 8.66 -5.72 -13.70
N GLY A 88 9.49 -5.22 -12.77
CA GLY A 88 10.10 -3.89 -12.84
C GLY A 88 9.15 -2.74 -12.48
N GLN A 89 7.89 -3.04 -12.19
CA GLN A 89 6.82 -2.09 -11.94
C GLN A 89 5.72 -2.76 -11.09
N VAL A 90 4.88 -1.98 -10.44
CA VAL A 90 3.74 -2.48 -9.67
C VAL A 90 2.53 -2.60 -10.58
N VAL A 91 1.74 -3.65 -10.41
CA VAL A 91 0.48 -3.85 -11.13
C VAL A 91 -0.66 -3.28 -10.29
N ASP A 92 -1.27 -2.21 -10.80
CA ASP A 92 -2.44 -1.58 -10.19
C ASP A 92 -3.69 -1.96 -10.99
N PHE A 93 -4.76 -2.36 -10.29
CA PHE A 93 -5.92 -2.92 -10.97
C PHE A 93 -7.28 -2.51 -10.38
N VAL A 94 -7.33 -1.75 -9.31
CA VAL A 94 -8.55 -1.20 -8.73
C VAL A 94 -8.66 0.25 -9.12
N LEU A 95 -9.71 0.63 -9.84
CA LEU A 95 -10.01 1.99 -10.24
C LEU A 95 -11.32 2.44 -9.60
N LEU A 96 -11.25 3.45 -8.75
CA LEU A 96 -12.42 4.11 -8.20
C LEU A 96 -12.75 5.36 -9.02
N HIS A 97 -14.01 5.51 -9.40
CA HIS A 97 -14.45 6.66 -10.18
C HIS A 97 -15.87 7.08 -9.79
N TRP A 98 -16.17 8.37 -9.87
CA TRP A 98 -17.49 8.91 -9.56
C TRP A 98 -17.74 10.22 -10.27
N ARG A 99 -18.78 10.29 -11.11
CA ARG A 99 -19.21 11.52 -11.81
C ARG A 99 -18.08 12.27 -12.51
N GLY A 100 -17.20 11.56 -13.22
CA GLY A 100 -16.07 12.15 -13.97
C GLY A 100 -14.81 12.38 -13.14
N TRP A 101 -14.83 12.09 -11.84
CA TRP A 101 -13.64 12.04 -11.00
C TRP A 101 -13.10 10.60 -10.92
N THR A 102 -11.79 10.45 -11.02
CA THR A 102 -11.12 9.16 -10.88
C THR A 102 -10.03 9.26 -9.81
N TYR A 103 -9.99 8.24 -8.93
CA TYR A 103 -8.86 8.04 -8.02
C TYR A 103 -7.76 7.27 -8.77
N PRO A 104 -6.47 7.59 -8.56
CA PRO A 104 -5.40 6.80 -9.16
C PRO A 104 -5.58 5.31 -8.88
N ALA A 105 -5.38 4.48 -9.91
CA ALA A 105 -5.50 3.05 -9.74
C ALA A 105 -4.53 2.54 -8.68
N PHE A 106 -4.93 1.51 -7.95
CA PHE A 106 -4.18 0.90 -6.85
C PHE A 106 -4.41 -0.61 -6.79
N ASN A 107 -3.74 -1.29 -5.89
CA ASN A 107 -3.85 -2.72 -5.70
C ASN A 107 -4.14 -3.12 -4.24
N VAL A 108 -4.23 -4.42 -3.98
CA VAL A 108 -4.50 -4.95 -2.63
C VAL A 108 -3.35 -4.65 -1.66
N ALA A 109 -2.10 -4.60 -2.13
CA ALA A 109 -0.95 -4.27 -1.30
C ALA A 109 -1.03 -2.82 -0.78
N ASP A 110 -1.44 -1.86 -1.63
CA ASP A 110 -1.65 -0.47 -1.25
C ASP A 110 -2.80 -0.34 -0.24
N SER A 111 -3.87 -1.11 -0.44
CA SER A 111 -4.98 -1.19 0.51
C SER A 111 -4.51 -1.71 1.87
N ALA A 112 -3.69 -2.75 1.90
CA ALA A 112 -3.14 -3.31 3.13
C ALA A 112 -2.23 -2.30 3.85
N ILE A 113 -1.37 -1.58 3.12
CA ILE A 113 -0.53 -0.51 3.68
C ILE A 113 -1.40 0.58 4.30
N THR A 114 -2.42 1.03 3.57
CA THR A 114 -3.31 2.11 4.02
C THR A 114 -4.09 1.69 5.27
N VAL A 115 -4.72 0.52 5.26
CA VAL A 115 -5.44 -0.02 6.44
C VAL A 115 -4.50 -0.20 7.62
N GLY A 116 -3.31 -0.74 7.39
CA GLY A 116 -2.30 -0.91 8.43
C GLY A 116 -1.89 0.42 9.06
N ALA A 117 -1.66 1.45 8.26
CA ALA A 117 -1.34 2.79 8.75
C ALA A 117 -2.49 3.38 9.58
N VAL A 118 -3.74 3.24 9.14
CA VAL A 118 -4.92 3.67 9.90
C VAL A 118 -4.98 2.95 11.26
N LEU A 119 -4.73 1.64 11.30
CA LEU A 119 -4.72 0.88 12.56
C LEU A 119 -3.64 1.37 13.52
N LEU A 120 -2.43 1.71 13.04
CA LEU A 120 -1.37 2.27 13.88
C LEU A 120 -1.76 3.65 14.45
N ILE A 121 -2.39 4.49 13.64
CA ILE A 121 -2.90 5.79 14.07
C ILE A 121 -3.97 5.60 15.18
N LEU A 122 -4.93 4.71 14.96
CA LEU A 122 -5.97 4.41 15.94
C LEU A 122 -5.38 3.86 17.26
N ASP A 123 -4.37 2.98 17.15
CA ASP A 123 -3.67 2.45 18.32
C ASP A 123 -2.97 3.56 19.12
N SER A 124 -2.29 4.47 18.44
CA SER A 124 -1.64 5.63 19.07
C SER A 124 -2.63 6.50 19.86
N PHE A 125 -3.82 6.75 19.32
CA PHE A 125 -4.86 7.50 20.04
C PHE A 125 -5.42 6.75 21.25
N ARG A 126 -5.55 5.40 21.16
CA ARG A 126 -6.00 4.58 22.29
C ARG A 126 -4.99 4.59 23.43
N GLN A 127 -3.71 4.47 23.13
CA GLN A 127 -2.65 4.50 24.15
C GLN A 127 -2.63 5.85 24.88
N ARG A 128 -2.68 6.97 24.15
CA ARG A 128 -2.71 8.30 24.75
C ARG A 128 -3.90 8.52 25.70
N ARG A 129 -5.07 7.92 25.41
CA ARG A 129 -6.24 8.00 26.30
C ARG A 129 -6.08 7.17 27.56
N ALA A 130 -5.35 6.04 27.49
CA ALA A 130 -5.09 5.20 28.65
C ALA A 130 -4.06 5.83 29.61
N ASP A 131 -3.17 6.67 29.10
CA ASP A 131 -2.11 7.33 29.87
C ASP A 131 -2.56 8.64 30.55
N VAL A 132 -3.80 9.13 30.29
CA VAL A 132 -4.36 10.30 30.99
C VAL A 132 -4.86 9.87 32.35
N PRO A 133 -4.26 10.35 33.47
CA PRO A 133 -4.77 10.06 34.81
C PRO A 133 -6.21 10.54 34.94
N ALA A 134 -7.07 9.73 35.58
CA ALA A 134 -8.39 10.20 35.98
C ALA A 134 -8.21 11.48 36.82
N ALA A 135 -8.88 12.55 36.43
CA ALA A 135 -8.89 13.78 37.19
C ALA A 135 -9.38 13.49 38.64
N PRO A 136 -8.75 14.06 39.67
CA PRO A 136 -9.11 13.83 41.05
C PRO A 136 -10.54 14.25 41.36
#